data_6f65e46d8f553b80e86e557c95e8c7ac
#
_entry.id   6f65e46d8f553b80e86e557c95e8c7ac
#
_cell.length_a   1.000
_cell.length_b   1.000
_cell.length_c   1.000
_cell.angle_alpha   90.00
_cell.angle_beta   90.00
_cell.angle_gamma   90.00
#
_symmetry.space_group_name_H-M   'P 1'
#
loop_
_entity.id
_entity.type
_entity.pdbx_description
1 polymer ?
#
loop_
_entity_poly.entity_id
_entity_poly.type
_entity_poly.pdbx_seq_one_letter_code
_entity_poly.pdbx_strand_id
1 'polypeptide(L)'
;MTHIFGDAGAQDRIGWAFGLGLERLAMILYDIPDIRLFWSEDERFLKQFRVQDINQQVTFQPLSKYPAVINDISFWLPRENYTENDFYDLVRTIGGDLVEKVDLIDKFEHPKTHRTSHCYRITYRHMERTLSQREVGGIHQAVQEAAVRQLGVEGRF
;
A
#
# COMPACT_ATOMS: atom_id res chain seq x y z
N MET A 1 19.65 18.51 -14.07
CA MET A 1 18.55 19.52 -14.13
C MET A 1 18.86 20.72 -15.04
N THR A 2 20.09 21.06 -15.28
CA THR A 2 20.51 22.20 -16.13
C THR A 2 20.12 22.08 -17.62
N HIS A 3 20.00 20.87 -18.17
CA HIS A 3 19.66 20.66 -19.58
C HIS A 3 18.24 21.10 -19.96
N ILE A 4 17.25 20.86 -19.11
CA ILE A 4 15.83 21.17 -19.43
C ILE A 4 15.60 22.68 -19.54
N PHE A 5 16.27 23.49 -18.74
CA PHE A 5 16.14 24.95 -18.79
C PHE A 5 16.91 25.55 -19.96
N GLY A 6 17.97 24.88 -20.45
CA GLY A 6 18.70 25.26 -21.63
C GLY A 6 17.85 25.20 -22.89
N ASP A 7 17.13 24.09 -23.08
CA ASP A 7 16.25 23.87 -24.23
C ASP A 7 15.04 24.86 -24.26
N ALA A 8 14.62 25.32 -23.09
CA ALA A 8 13.55 26.32 -22.95
C ALA A 8 14.04 27.77 -23.06
N GLY A 9 15.34 28.02 -23.33
CA GLY A 9 15.91 29.38 -23.41
C GLY A 9 15.96 30.12 -22.07
N ALA A 10 16.01 29.39 -20.96
CA ALA A 10 15.97 29.95 -19.59
C ALA A 10 17.24 29.60 -18.79
N GLN A 11 18.42 29.65 -19.44
CA GLN A 11 19.70 29.23 -18.84
C GLN A 11 20.09 30.00 -17.57
N ASP A 12 19.68 31.26 -17.47
CA ASP A 12 20.00 32.15 -16.35
C ASP A 12 18.90 32.18 -15.26
N ARG A 13 17.99 31.22 -15.30
CA ARG A 13 16.86 31.13 -14.37
C ARG A 13 16.98 29.97 -13.43
N ILE A 14 16.63 30.19 -12.16
CA ILE A 14 16.38 29.09 -11.20
C ILE A 14 14.91 28.72 -11.32
N GLY A 15 14.63 27.47 -11.60
CA GLY A 15 13.27 26.97 -11.76
C GLY A 15 12.94 25.89 -10.76
N TRP A 16 11.65 25.77 -10.50
CA TRP A 16 11.07 24.67 -9.74
C TRP A 16 10.29 23.78 -10.69
N ALA A 17 10.46 22.47 -10.53
CA ALA A 17 9.66 21.49 -11.24
C ALA A 17 9.06 20.52 -10.23
N PHE A 18 7.79 20.24 -10.36
CA PHE A 18 7.11 19.20 -9.62
C PHE A 18 6.22 18.38 -10.56
N GLY A 19 6.06 17.11 -10.25
CA GLY A 19 5.17 16.23 -10.98
C GLY A 19 4.17 15.61 -10.00
N LEU A 20 2.91 15.81 -10.24
CA LEU A 20 1.83 15.09 -9.57
C LEU A 20 1.50 13.87 -10.41
N GLY A 21 1.75 12.67 -9.90
CA GLY A 21 1.31 11.45 -10.57
C GLY A 21 -0.22 11.44 -10.65
N LEU A 22 -0.77 11.31 -11.86
CA LEU A 22 -2.21 11.32 -12.09
C LEU A 22 -2.90 10.20 -11.30
N GLU A 23 -2.31 9.02 -11.29
CA GLU A 23 -2.82 7.86 -10.56
C GLU A 23 -2.85 8.11 -9.04
N ARG A 24 -1.82 8.76 -8.50
CA ARG A 24 -1.80 9.11 -7.07
C ARG A 24 -2.87 10.11 -6.68
N LEU A 25 -3.13 11.09 -7.54
CA LEU A 25 -4.24 12.04 -7.33
C LEU A 25 -5.59 11.31 -7.39
N ALA A 26 -5.77 10.42 -8.36
CA ALA A 26 -6.98 9.64 -8.50
C ALA A 26 -7.19 8.69 -7.29
N MET A 27 -6.12 8.07 -6.77
CA MET A 27 -6.21 7.27 -5.55
C MET A 27 -6.75 8.07 -4.36
N ILE A 28 -6.26 9.31 -4.18
CA ILE A 28 -6.71 10.19 -3.09
C ILE A 28 -8.14 10.68 -3.31
N LEU A 29 -8.47 11.11 -4.53
CA LEU A 29 -9.78 11.70 -4.84
C LEU A 29 -10.92 10.69 -4.80
N TYR A 30 -10.64 9.45 -5.19
CA TYR A 30 -11.64 8.39 -5.32
C TYR A 30 -11.51 7.30 -4.25
N ASP A 31 -10.61 7.46 -3.29
CA ASP A 31 -10.32 6.49 -2.22
C ASP A 31 -9.95 5.10 -2.75
N ILE A 32 -9.17 5.05 -3.83
CA ILE A 32 -8.72 3.80 -4.44
C ILE A 32 -7.52 3.27 -3.64
N PRO A 33 -7.62 2.08 -3.04
CA PRO A 33 -6.63 1.59 -2.07
C PRO A 33 -5.34 1.06 -2.69
N ASP A 34 -5.36 0.68 -3.96
CA ASP A 34 -4.21 0.08 -4.65
C ASP A 34 -4.07 0.59 -6.07
N ILE A 35 -2.88 1.07 -6.42
CA ILE A 35 -2.56 1.59 -7.75
C ILE A 35 -2.75 0.54 -8.85
N ARG A 36 -2.60 -0.75 -8.53
CA ARG A 36 -2.78 -1.86 -9.48
C ARG A 36 -4.20 -1.95 -10.03
N LEU A 37 -5.19 -1.40 -9.32
CA LEU A 37 -6.58 -1.37 -9.79
C LEU A 37 -6.74 -0.57 -11.08
N PHE A 38 -5.86 0.39 -11.37
CA PHE A 38 -5.91 1.15 -12.64
C PHE A 38 -5.62 0.29 -13.88
N TRP A 39 -4.99 -0.87 -13.71
CA TRP A 39 -4.76 -1.84 -14.79
C TRP A 39 -5.78 -2.98 -14.78
N SER A 40 -6.79 -2.91 -13.91
CA SER A 40 -7.85 -3.90 -13.85
C SER A 40 -8.79 -3.77 -15.05
N GLU A 41 -9.05 -4.89 -15.71
CA GLU A 41 -10.08 -5.02 -16.74
C GLU A 41 -11.44 -5.44 -16.16
N ASP A 42 -11.56 -5.54 -14.83
CA ASP A 42 -12.79 -5.95 -14.16
C ASP A 42 -13.88 -4.89 -14.35
N GLU A 43 -14.93 -5.29 -15.04
CA GLU A 43 -16.10 -4.41 -15.31
C GLU A 43 -16.76 -3.87 -14.03
N ARG A 44 -16.64 -4.58 -12.92
CA ARG A 44 -17.18 -4.12 -11.62
C ARG A 44 -16.41 -2.92 -11.09
N PHE A 45 -15.09 -2.85 -11.38
CA PHE A 45 -14.26 -1.69 -11.08
C PHE A 45 -14.56 -0.56 -12.07
N LEU A 46 -14.46 -0.84 -13.36
CA LEU A 46 -14.59 0.17 -14.42
C LEU A 46 -15.95 0.87 -14.42
N LYS A 47 -17.03 0.14 -14.14
CA LYS A 47 -18.39 0.70 -14.07
C LYS A 47 -18.57 1.73 -12.96
N GLN A 48 -17.84 1.63 -11.85
CA GLN A 48 -17.94 2.59 -10.76
C GLN A 48 -17.52 4.01 -11.18
N PHE A 49 -16.58 4.09 -12.14
CA PHE A 49 -15.98 5.35 -12.60
C PHE A 49 -16.52 5.82 -13.96
N ARG A 50 -17.51 5.12 -14.53
CA ARG A 50 -18.22 5.59 -15.73
C ARG A 50 -19.28 6.63 -15.31
N VAL A 51 -18.86 7.88 -15.19
CA VAL A 51 -19.71 9.00 -14.83
C VAL A 51 -20.15 9.78 -16.06
N GLN A 52 -21.34 10.37 -16.02
CA GLN A 52 -21.87 11.22 -17.10
C GLN A 52 -21.49 12.69 -16.90
N ASP A 53 -21.22 13.10 -15.67
CA ASP A 53 -20.84 14.45 -15.29
C ASP A 53 -19.51 14.42 -14.55
N ILE A 54 -18.57 15.27 -14.97
CA ILE A 54 -17.24 15.41 -14.37
C ILE A 54 -17.30 15.86 -12.88
N ASN A 55 -18.37 16.52 -12.48
CA ASN A 55 -18.58 16.96 -11.11
C ASN A 55 -19.22 15.90 -10.21
N GLN A 56 -19.59 14.75 -10.77
CA GLN A 56 -20.14 13.67 -9.99
C GLN A 56 -19.10 13.10 -9.04
N GLN A 57 -19.39 13.15 -7.74
CA GLN A 57 -18.52 12.52 -6.74
C GLN A 57 -18.66 11.00 -6.81
N VAL A 58 -17.52 10.33 -6.98
CA VAL A 58 -17.41 8.88 -6.97
C VAL A 58 -16.41 8.48 -5.91
N THR A 59 -16.76 7.51 -5.08
CA THR A 59 -15.85 6.88 -4.12
C THR A 59 -15.79 5.41 -4.43
N PHE A 60 -14.59 4.87 -4.47
CA PHE A 60 -14.36 3.45 -4.73
C PHE A 60 -15.14 2.58 -3.74
N GLN A 61 -15.83 1.57 -4.27
CA GLN A 61 -16.46 0.53 -3.47
C GLN A 61 -15.70 -0.79 -3.67
N PRO A 62 -15.42 -1.53 -2.60
CA PRO A 62 -14.75 -2.82 -2.71
C PRO A 62 -15.45 -3.75 -3.71
N LEU A 63 -14.67 -4.40 -4.56
CA LEU A 63 -15.20 -5.27 -5.62
C LEU A 63 -15.83 -6.55 -5.05
N SER A 64 -15.37 -7.00 -3.91
CA SER A 64 -15.85 -8.19 -3.24
C SER A 64 -16.94 -7.86 -2.22
N LYS A 65 -18.05 -8.59 -2.29
CA LYS A 65 -19.13 -8.59 -1.29
C LYS A 65 -18.83 -9.44 -0.06
N TYR A 66 -17.75 -10.19 -0.09
CA TYR A 66 -17.38 -11.08 1.00
C TYR A 66 -16.61 -10.33 2.09
N PRO A 67 -16.78 -10.72 3.37
CA PRO A 67 -16.12 -10.04 4.47
C PRO A 67 -14.59 -10.18 4.39
N ALA A 68 -13.90 -9.12 4.76
CA ALA A 68 -12.45 -9.14 4.91
C ALA A 68 -12.03 -9.84 6.21
N VAL A 69 -10.85 -10.45 6.19
CA VAL A 69 -10.14 -10.88 7.39
C VAL A 69 -9.03 -9.88 7.66
N ILE A 70 -8.98 -9.36 8.89
CA ILE A 70 -8.02 -8.32 9.28
C ILE A 70 -7.07 -8.91 10.31
N ASN A 71 -5.77 -8.83 10.04
CA ASN A 71 -4.72 -9.23 10.97
C ASN A 71 -3.68 -8.12 11.09
N ASP A 72 -3.19 -7.93 12.30
CA ASP A 72 -2.14 -6.96 12.59
C ASP A 72 -0.80 -7.68 12.81
N ILE A 73 0.28 -7.03 12.40
CA ILE A 73 1.66 -7.49 12.60
C ILE A 73 2.49 -6.37 13.18
N SER A 74 3.20 -6.66 14.27
CA SER A 74 4.08 -5.69 14.92
C SER A 74 5.50 -6.22 15.00
N PHE A 75 6.48 -5.35 14.77
CA PHE A 75 7.88 -5.73 14.89
C PHE A 75 8.77 -4.52 15.19
N TRP A 76 9.94 -4.80 15.78
CA TRP A 76 11.00 -3.82 15.93
C TRP A 76 11.79 -3.70 14.63
N LEU A 77 12.06 -2.47 14.22
CA LEU A 77 12.86 -2.18 13.04
C LEU A 77 14.32 -2.58 13.25
N PRO A 78 15.02 -3.03 12.20
CA PRO A 78 16.47 -3.15 12.21
C PRO A 78 17.11 -1.75 12.34
N ARG A 79 18.39 -1.70 12.67
CA ARG A 79 19.10 -0.42 12.86
C ARG A 79 19.33 0.33 11.56
N GLU A 80 19.42 -0.38 10.46
CA GLU A 80 19.76 0.17 9.14
C GLU A 80 18.96 -0.51 8.02
N ASN A 81 18.79 0.17 6.90
CA ASN A 81 18.29 -0.37 5.63
C ASN A 81 16.85 -0.91 5.66
N TYR A 82 15.94 -0.28 6.39
CA TYR A 82 14.52 -0.60 6.34
C TYR A 82 13.72 0.55 5.74
N THR A 83 12.85 0.22 4.79
CA THR A 83 11.81 1.13 4.29
C THR A 83 10.43 0.51 4.44
N GLU A 84 9.39 1.35 4.58
CA GLU A 84 8.01 0.86 4.63
C GLU A 84 7.64 0.15 3.32
N ASN A 85 8.19 0.60 2.19
CA ASN A 85 7.95 -0.01 0.89
C ASN A 85 8.45 -1.45 0.82
N ASP A 86 9.59 -1.77 1.44
CA ASP A 86 10.11 -3.14 1.46
C ASP A 86 9.13 -4.09 2.15
N PHE A 87 8.47 -3.63 3.21
CA PHE A 87 7.43 -4.41 3.88
C PHE A 87 6.16 -4.55 3.03
N TYR A 88 5.71 -3.48 2.37
CA TYR A 88 4.57 -3.55 1.46
C TYR A 88 4.82 -4.52 0.30
N ASP A 89 6.00 -4.49 -0.30
CA ASP A 89 6.37 -5.39 -1.39
C ASP A 89 6.45 -6.85 -0.93
N LEU A 90 6.99 -7.08 0.28
CA LEU A 90 7.04 -8.41 0.88
C LEU A 90 5.63 -8.98 1.10
N VAL A 91 4.73 -8.21 1.70
CA VAL A 91 3.34 -8.64 1.96
C VAL A 91 2.62 -8.95 0.65
N ARG A 92 2.81 -8.12 -0.38
CA ARG A 92 2.21 -8.34 -1.70
C ARG A 92 2.77 -9.56 -2.40
N THR A 93 4.07 -9.80 -2.28
CA THR A 93 4.72 -10.97 -2.88
C THR A 93 4.19 -12.28 -2.28
N ILE A 94 3.93 -12.31 -0.97
CA ILE A 94 3.49 -13.53 -0.26
C ILE A 94 1.97 -13.70 -0.33
N GLY A 95 1.23 -12.62 -0.07
CA GLY A 95 -0.23 -12.67 0.01
C GLY A 95 -0.93 -12.53 -1.34
N GLY A 96 -0.23 -12.03 -2.37
CA GLY A 96 -0.75 -11.88 -3.73
C GLY A 96 -2.08 -11.14 -3.77
N ASP A 97 -3.01 -11.71 -4.54
CA ASP A 97 -4.34 -11.13 -4.76
C ASP A 97 -5.27 -11.18 -3.54
N LEU A 98 -4.87 -11.90 -2.48
CA LEU A 98 -5.63 -11.94 -1.24
C LEU A 98 -5.40 -10.72 -0.36
N VAL A 99 -4.33 -9.97 -0.59
CA VAL A 99 -4.04 -8.72 0.14
C VAL A 99 -4.74 -7.55 -0.53
N GLU A 100 -5.82 -7.08 0.09
CA GLU A 100 -6.56 -5.90 -0.39
C GLU A 100 -5.84 -4.61 0.01
N LYS A 101 -5.35 -4.52 1.26
CA LYS A 101 -4.76 -3.31 1.82
C LYS A 101 -3.73 -3.63 2.90
N VAL A 102 -2.71 -2.78 3.01
CA VAL A 102 -1.74 -2.77 4.11
C VAL A 102 -1.61 -1.34 4.62
N ASP A 103 -1.94 -1.13 5.88
CA ASP A 103 -1.87 0.17 6.54
C ASP A 103 -0.86 0.14 7.69
N LEU A 104 0.00 1.15 7.75
CA LEU A 104 0.78 1.40 8.96
C LEU A 104 -0.11 2.10 9.98
N ILE A 105 -0.49 1.39 11.05
CA ILE A 105 -1.45 1.88 12.05
C ILE A 105 -0.81 2.46 13.30
N ASP A 106 0.45 2.08 13.59
CA ASP A 106 1.15 2.59 14.77
C ASP A 106 2.68 2.62 14.55
N LYS A 107 3.30 3.67 15.07
CA LYS A 107 4.76 3.84 15.19
C LYS A 107 5.09 4.14 16.64
N PHE A 108 5.85 3.27 17.26
CA PHE A 108 6.24 3.40 18.66
C PHE A 108 7.77 3.45 18.80
N GLU A 109 8.27 4.46 19.50
CA GLU A 109 9.68 4.54 19.91
C GLU A 109 9.83 4.19 21.39
N HIS A 110 10.69 3.23 21.69
CA HIS A 110 10.93 2.80 23.06
C HIS A 110 11.77 3.85 23.82
N PRO A 111 11.27 4.42 24.94
CA PRO A 111 11.88 5.58 25.59
C PRO A 111 13.30 5.35 26.14
N LYS A 112 13.67 4.11 26.44
CA LYS A 112 15.01 3.78 27.00
C LYS A 112 16.00 3.30 25.94
N THR A 113 15.53 2.59 24.92
CA THR A 113 16.41 1.94 23.93
C THR A 113 16.42 2.67 22.60
N HIS A 114 15.52 3.64 22.40
CA HIS A 114 15.31 4.38 21.14
C HIS A 114 15.08 3.47 19.93
N ARG A 115 14.63 2.23 20.18
CA ARG A 115 14.23 1.33 19.09
C ARG A 115 12.82 1.71 18.62
N THR A 116 12.65 1.71 17.32
CA THR A 116 11.35 1.99 16.70
C THR A 116 10.64 0.67 16.37
N SER A 117 9.37 0.60 16.71
CA SER A 117 8.48 -0.50 16.32
C SER A 117 7.40 0.03 15.41
N HIS A 118 7.09 -0.72 14.36
CA HIS A 118 5.96 -0.48 13.49
C HIS A 118 4.88 -1.54 13.72
N CYS A 119 3.62 -1.12 13.61
CA CYS A 119 2.47 -2.01 13.58
C CYS A 119 1.71 -1.80 12.27
N TYR A 120 1.55 -2.85 11.51
CA TYR A 120 0.82 -2.83 10.25
C TYR A 120 -0.45 -3.64 10.36
N ARG A 121 -1.52 -3.12 9.78
CA ARG A 121 -2.78 -3.81 9.57
C ARG A 121 -2.86 -4.32 8.15
N ILE A 122 -3.09 -5.61 7.98
CA ILE A 122 -3.24 -6.26 6.69
C ILE A 122 -4.70 -6.70 6.55
N THR A 123 -5.34 -6.21 5.50
CA THR A 123 -6.70 -6.57 5.14
C THR A 123 -6.64 -7.63 4.03
N TYR A 124 -7.13 -8.82 4.31
CA TYR A 124 -7.23 -9.92 3.38
C TYR A 124 -8.66 -10.09 2.89
N ARG A 125 -8.84 -10.25 1.59
CA ARG A 125 -10.14 -10.48 0.98
C ARG A 125 -10.02 -11.28 -0.31
N HIS A 126 -10.98 -12.17 -0.57
CA HIS A 126 -11.10 -12.87 -1.84
C HIS A 126 -12.29 -12.32 -2.62
N MET A 127 -12.19 -12.32 -3.97
CA MET A 127 -13.22 -11.74 -4.84
C MET A 127 -14.48 -12.59 -4.92
N GLU A 128 -14.35 -13.90 -4.77
CA GLU A 128 -15.42 -14.87 -5.10
C GLU A 128 -15.89 -15.70 -3.91
N ARG A 129 -15.21 -15.64 -2.77
CA ARG A 129 -15.55 -16.43 -1.58
C ARG A 129 -15.11 -15.75 -0.28
N THR A 130 -15.70 -16.20 0.82
CA THR A 130 -15.24 -15.84 2.16
C THR A 130 -13.90 -16.55 2.46
N LEU A 131 -12.93 -15.81 2.99
CA LEU A 131 -11.70 -16.38 3.52
C LEU A 131 -11.91 -16.89 4.94
N SER A 132 -11.34 -18.04 5.25
CA SER A 132 -11.29 -18.54 6.62
C SER A 132 -10.10 -17.94 7.37
N GLN A 133 -10.23 -17.80 8.69
CA GLN A 133 -9.14 -17.38 9.57
C GLN A 133 -7.93 -18.33 9.48
N ARG A 134 -8.17 -19.61 9.25
CA ARG A 134 -7.11 -20.60 9.11
C ARG A 134 -6.26 -20.40 7.86
N GLU A 135 -6.89 -20.12 6.73
CA GLU A 135 -6.18 -19.83 5.47
C GLU A 135 -5.35 -18.55 5.60
N VAL A 136 -5.98 -17.48 6.10
CA VAL A 136 -5.29 -16.20 6.30
C VAL A 136 -4.18 -16.32 7.35
N GLY A 137 -4.39 -17.10 8.41
CA GLY A 137 -3.38 -17.37 9.43
C GLY A 137 -2.10 -17.97 8.85
N GLY A 138 -2.21 -18.92 7.91
CA GLY A 138 -1.05 -19.49 7.23
C GLY A 138 -0.27 -18.48 6.39
N ILE A 139 -0.99 -17.61 5.64
CA ILE A 139 -0.38 -16.54 4.86
C ILE A 139 0.28 -15.51 5.77
N HIS A 140 -0.43 -15.12 6.83
CA HIS A 140 0.06 -14.13 7.79
C HIS A 140 1.33 -14.60 8.50
N GLN A 141 1.38 -15.89 8.89
CA GLN A 141 2.58 -16.50 9.45
C GLN A 141 3.75 -16.49 8.45
N ALA A 142 3.49 -16.80 7.17
CA ALA A 142 4.52 -16.72 6.14
C ALA A 142 5.06 -15.30 5.97
N VAL A 143 4.20 -14.28 6.07
CA VAL A 143 4.62 -12.87 6.08
C VAL A 143 5.50 -12.56 7.28
N GLN A 144 5.14 -13.03 8.48
CA GLN A 144 5.93 -12.85 9.70
C GLN A 144 7.33 -13.45 9.57
N GLU A 145 7.42 -14.70 9.12
CA GLU A 145 8.68 -15.41 8.93
C GLU A 145 9.56 -14.75 7.88
N ALA A 146 8.95 -14.32 6.76
CA ALA A 146 9.67 -13.63 5.70
C ALA A 146 10.15 -12.24 6.14
N ALA A 147 9.37 -11.49 6.91
CA ALA A 147 9.76 -10.20 7.44
C ALA A 147 11.02 -10.32 8.31
N VAL A 148 11.05 -11.31 9.22
CA VAL A 148 12.23 -11.58 10.04
C VAL A 148 13.44 -11.96 9.18
N ARG A 149 13.26 -12.85 8.20
CA ARG A 149 14.36 -13.38 7.41
C ARG A 149 14.90 -12.41 6.37
N GLN A 150 14.03 -11.64 5.69
CA GLN A 150 14.41 -10.80 4.56
C GLN A 150 14.66 -9.35 4.97
N LEU A 151 13.88 -8.82 5.92
CA LEU A 151 13.99 -7.44 6.36
C LEU A 151 14.76 -7.28 7.66
N GLY A 152 15.16 -8.39 8.30
CA GLY A 152 15.93 -8.36 9.55
C GLY A 152 15.19 -7.72 10.73
N VAL A 153 13.85 -7.71 10.68
CA VAL A 153 13.03 -7.19 11.78
C VAL A 153 12.92 -8.20 12.92
N GLU A 154 12.63 -7.72 14.12
CA GLU A 154 12.40 -8.56 15.30
C GLU A 154 10.91 -8.54 15.64
N GLY A 155 10.26 -9.71 15.52
CA GLY A 155 8.81 -9.83 15.72
C GLY A 155 8.35 -9.52 17.14
N ARG A 156 7.13 -8.99 17.23
CA ARG A 156 6.37 -8.76 18.47
C ARG A 156 4.99 -9.42 18.33
N PHE A 157 4.94 -10.61 17.76
CA PHE A 157 3.71 -11.36 17.51
C PHE A 157 3.42 -12.37 18.59
#